data_79822fd871c14241542a5ecd111a1cd5
#
_entry.id   79822fd871c14241542a5ecd111a1cd5
#
_cell.length_a   1.000
_cell.length_b   1.000
_cell.length_c   1.000
_cell.angle_alpha   90.00
_cell.angle_beta   90.00
_cell.angle_gamma   90.00
#
_symmetry.space_group_name_H-M   'P 1'
#
loop_
_entity.id
_entity.type
_entity.pdbx_description
1 polymer ?
#
loop_
_entity_poly.entity_id
_entity_poly.type
_entity_poly.pdbx_seq_one_letter_code
_entity_poly.pdbx_strand_id
1 'polypeptide(L)'
;MEIEVDILDAEQVIKEADTLGESPANETALDAYFSILGNCPKIEQKQQVRLAAEYHSEVLQCQQVINKIPGKICYLLQVLTEIGNGERLENFVISDKEIRRQEFFEGLQKLAALKNPDLTHWRIRPTLMLNWSRGLIEKHHRLPQRPWIYKVTSTNKKAIDDMVRWAQAVRELEELSLLPINQLTFYVDELKVHAAKAEAIFSNLIEANLKLVVAMAKRYQHRGLDLDDLIQEGNLGLMKGIERYQASKGFNVSTYVVWWIRQSIAKALMTQGYIIRYPSSVHELLRKVNRLMEDARKAGHPAPTVHQMAKQLGTSTVNIDAALSMFQIVSLNQTTGDGDETLENVMPGEEGISLREGEEVREAIETLLKNLNPNEQRTLKLRFGIPNGIVSAISEIGADLRITRDRVRQIEAKAVAKLRESHRVQTQKAKYC
;
A
#
# COMPACT_ATOMS: atom_id res chain seq x y z
N MET A 1 -19.09 10.66 6.36
CA MET A 1 -18.69 10.88 7.75
C MET A 1 -17.85 12.16 7.77
N GLU A 2 -18.55 13.27 7.98
CA GLU A 2 -17.96 14.59 8.14
C GLU A 2 -17.20 14.58 9.47
N ILE A 3 -15.87 14.58 9.38
CA ILE A 3 -15.05 14.99 10.50
C ILE A 3 -15.19 16.51 10.49
N GLU A 4 -15.97 17.07 11.41
CA GLU A 4 -15.90 18.48 11.75
C GLU A 4 -14.43 18.79 12.02
N VAL A 5 -13.79 19.39 11.04
CA VAL A 5 -12.47 19.95 11.21
C VAL A 5 -12.69 21.16 12.07
N ASP A 6 -12.31 21.08 13.33
CA ASP A 6 -12.26 22.24 14.19
C ASP A 6 -11.33 23.27 13.54
N ILE A 7 -11.91 24.27 12.89
CA ILE A 7 -11.17 25.37 12.24
C ILE A 7 -10.27 26.06 13.29
N LEU A 8 -10.72 26.11 14.53
CA LEU A 8 -9.97 26.57 15.71
C LEU A 8 -8.66 25.77 15.91
N ASP A 9 -8.69 24.46 15.70
CA ASP A 9 -7.52 23.60 15.84
C ASP A 9 -6.50 23.83 14.71
N ALA A 10 -6.96 24.11 13.49
CA ALA A 10 -6.11 24.43 12.36
C ALA A 10 -5.39 25.79 12.53
N GLU A 11 -6.08 26.82 13.02
CA GLU A 11 -5.48 28.14 13.29
C GLU A 11 -4.45 28.07 14.42
N GLN A 12 -4.68 27.25 15.43
CA GLN A 12 -3.73 27.03 16.52
C GLN A 12 -2.47 26.32 16.05
N VAL A 13 -2.59 25.30 15.19
CA VAL A 13 -1.45 24.61 14.58
C VAL A 13 -0.63 25.55 13.69
N ILE A 14 -1.30 26.42 12.94
CA ILE A 14 -0.61 27.42 12.10
C ILE A 14 0.21 28.40 12.97
N LYS A 15 -0.36 28.86 14.09
CA LYS A 15 0.36 29.73 15.04
C LYS A 15 1.55 29.00 15.70
N GLU A 16 1.39 27.74 16.08
CA GLU A 16 2.48 26.92 16.62
C GLU A 16 3.60 26.70 15.59
N ALA A 17 3.25 26.51 14.30
CA ALA A 17 4.23 26.39 13.24
C ALA A 17 5.07 27.66 13.05
N ASP A 18 4.47 28.82 13.23
CA ASP A 18 5.18 30.12 13.13
C ASP A 18 6.15 30.37 14.27
N THR A 19 5.93 29.71 15.44
CA THR A 19 6.77 29.83 16.65
C THR A 19 7.90 28.79 16.73
N LEU A 20 7.95 27.82 15.81
CA LEU A 20 9.03 26.83 15.74
C LEU A 20 10.37 27.54 15.44
N GLY A 21 11.09 27.85 16.51
CA GLY A 21 12.44 28.42 16.48
C GLY A 21 13.51 27.37 16.20
N GLU A 22 14.72 27.82 15.98
CA GLU A 22 15.91 26.98 15.75
C GLU A 22 16.16 26.06 16.96
N SER A 23 16.28 24.77 16.73
CA SER A 23 16.66 23.78 17.72
C SER A 23 18.19 23.66 17.77
N PRO A 24 18.84 23.49 18.94
CA PRO A 24 20.29 23.37 19.03
C PRO A 24 20.78 22.07 18.38
N ALA A 25 21.89 22.16 17.69
CA ALA A 25 22.50 21.11 16.89
C ALA A 25 22.95 19.91 17.74
N ASN A 26 22.40 18.75 17.44
CA ASN A 26 22.99 17.45 17.69
C ASN A 26 22.83 16.60 16.42
N GLU A 27 23.88 15.89 16.01
CA GLU A 27 24.13 15.27 14.70
C GLU A 27 23.14 14.17 14.24
N THR A 28 21.86 14.36 14.39
CA THR A 28 20.84 13.42 13.90
C THR A 28 20.27 13.87 12.55
N ALA A 29 19.73 12.94 11.78
CA ALA A 29 19.05 13.25 10.51
C ALA A 29 17.92 14.28 10.69
N LEU A 30 17.27 14.30 11.86
CA LEU A 30 16.27 15.30 12.25
C LEU A 30 16.85 16.69 12.37
N ASP A 31 18.06 16.84 12.92
CA ASP A 31 18.68 18.17 13.07
C ASP A 31 19.08 18.77 11.73
N ALA A 32 19.53 17.92 10.79
CA ALA A 32 19.73 18.35 9.40
C ALA A 32 18.41 18.81 8.76
N TYR A 33 17.31 18.11 9.01
CA TYR A 33 15.99 18.52 8.51
C TYR A 33 15.52 19.83 9.14
N PHE A 34 15.70 20.02 10.46
CA PHE A 34 15.36 21.29 11.13
C PHE A 34 16.22 22.46 10.67
N SER A 35 17.50 22.23 10.35
CA SER A 35 18.37 23.24 9.74
C SER A 35 17.84 23.69 8.39
N ILE A 36 17.38 22.76 7.54
CA ILE A 36 16.73 23.08 6.26
C ILE A 36 15.46 23.89 6.48
N LEU A 37 14.63 23.50 7.48
CA LEU A 37 13.40 24.21 7.82
C LEU A 37 13.63 25.65 8.28
N GLY A 38 14.76 25.91 8.95
CA GLY A 38 15.16 27.27 9.34
C GLY A 38 15.32 28.20 8.14
N ASN A 39 15.83 27.67 7.04
CA ASN A 39 16.10 28.40 5.79
C ASN A 39 14.92 28.47 4.82
N CYS A 40 13.79 27.79 5.10
CA CYS A 40 12.64 27.81 4.22
C CYS A 40 11.98 29.20 4.16
N PRO A 41 11.66 29.69 2.95
CA PRO A 41 11.07 31.02 2.77
C PRO A 41 9.67 31.08 3.40
N LYS A 42 9.42 32.14 4.17
CA LYS A 42 8.06 32.45 4.63
C LYS A 42 7.30 33.13 3.50
N ILE A 43 6.29 32.47 2.96
CA ILE A 43 5.43 33.00 1.90
C ILE A 43 4.09 33.42 2.53
N GLU A 44 3.65 34.67 2.28
CA GLU A 44 2.35 35.15 2.74
C GLU A 44 1.19 34.32 2.18
N GLN A 45 0.12 34.16 2.95
CA GLN A 45 -1.04 33.35 2.55
C GLN A 45 -1.65 33.78 1.21
N LYS A 46 -1.75 35.08 0.96
CA LYS A 46 -2.26 35.63 -0.32
C LYS A 46 -1.36 35.19 -1.50
N GLN A 47 -0.05 35.21 -1.28
CA GLN A 47 0.92 34.79 -2.29
C GLN A 47 0.88 33.27 -2.52
N GLN A 48 0.69 32.45 -1.45
CA GLN A 48 0.50 31.01 -1.60
C GLN A 48 -0.73 30.66 -2.46
N VAL A 49 -1.85 31.38 -2.27
CA VAL A 49 -3.06 31.18 -3.10
C VAL A 49 -2.78 31.52 -4.57
N ARG A 50 -2.02 32.61 -4.85
CA ARG A 50 -1.63 32.95 -6.22
C ARG A 50 -0.73 31.91 -6.86
N LEU A 51 0.31 31.45 -6.13
CA LEU A 51 1.20 30.41 -6.59
C LEU A 51 0.45 29.08 -6.84
N ALA A 52 -0.50 28.73 -6.00
CA ALA A 52 -1.32 27.54 -6.22
C ALA A 52 -2.22 27.67 -7.46
N ALA A 53 -2.76 28.84 -7.74
CA ALA A 53 -3.50 29.11 -8.97
C ALA A 53 -2.59 29.02 -10.21
N GLU A 54 -1.38 29.56 -10.13
CA GLU A 54 -0.37 29.50 -11.18
C GLU A 54 0.08 28.04 -11.43
N TYR A 55 0.33 27.27 -10.38
CA TYR A 55 0.62 25.83 -10.49
C TYR A 55 -0.47 25.09 -11.28
N HIS A 56 -1.73 25.30 -10.95
CA HIS A 56 -2.83 24.69 -11.68
C HIS A 56 -2.92 25.14 -13.13
N SER A 57 -2.61 26.40 -13.41
CA SER A 57 -2.54 26.92 -14.78
C SER A 57 -1.46 26.21 -15.59
N GLU A 58 -0.24 26.11 -15.06
CA GLU A 58 0.88 25.40 -15.74
C GLU A 58 0.57 23.91 -15.95
N VAL A 59 -0.05 23.26 -14.98
CA VAL A 59 -0.51 21.88 -15.10
C VAL A 59 -1.56 21.72 -16.20
N LEU A 60 -2.50 22.67 -16.33
CA LEU A 60 -3.48 22.67 -17.43
C LEU A 60 -2.80 22.85 -18.79
N GLN A 61 -1.77 23.70 -18.89
CA GLN A 61 -0.98 23.83 -20.12
C GLN A 61 -0.29 22.49 -20.47
N CYS A 62 0.34 21.83 -19.49
CA CYS A 62 0.88 20.49 -19.71
C CYS A 62 -0.18 19.51 -20.22
N GLN A 63 -1.39 19.51 -19.63
CA GLN A 63 -2.49 18.65 -20.08
C GLN A 63 -2.92 18.96 -21.52
N GLN A 64 -2.99 20.23 -21.90
CA GLN A 64 -3.32 20.63 -23.26
C GLN A 64 -2.31 20.11 -24.28
N VAL A 65 -1.00 20.21 -23.96
CA VAL A 65 0.06 19.67 -24.82
C VAL A 65 -0.02 18.15 -24.90
N ILE A 66 -0.18 17.47 -23.75
CA ILE A 66 -0.34 16.01 -23.68
C ILE A 66 -1.56 15.54 -24.49
N ASN A 67 -2.64 16.32 -24.48
CA ASN A 67 -3.83 16.01 -25.26
C ASN A 67 -3.59 15.98 -26.77
N LYS A 68 -2.55 16.66 -27.25
CA LYS A 68 -2.14 16.59 -28.67
C LYS A 68 -1.36 15.31 -29.01
N ILE A 69 -0.89 14.53 -28.03
CA ILE A 69 -0.10 13.31 -28.21
C ILE A 69 -1.02 12.08 -28.15
N PRO A 70 -1.19 11.30 -29.24
CA PRO A 70 -2.13 10.15 -29.26
C PRO A 70 -1.76 9.01 -28.30
N GLY A 71 -0.47 8.74 -28.09
CA GLY A 71 0.03 7.65 -27.23
C GLY A 71 -0.36 7.73 -25.75
N LYS A 72 -0.86 8.87 -25.25
CA LYS A 72 -1.32 9.07 -23.87
C LYS A 72 -2.33 8.01 -23.40
N ILE A 73 -3.20 7.52 -24.29
CA ILE A 73 -4.24 6.57 -23.94
C ILE A 73 -3.67 5.18 -23.73
N CYS A 74 -2.72 4.76 -24.57
CA CYS A 74 -2.03 3.49 -24.39
C CYS A 74 -1.34 3.44 -23.03
N TYR A 75 -0.70 4.54 -22.63
CA TYR A 75 -0.10 4.67 -21.29
C TYR A 75 -1.14 4.56 -20.17
N LEU A 76 -2.27 5.27 -20.27
CA LEU A 76 -3.32 5.21 -19.25
C LEU A 76 -3.94 3.81 -19.12
N LEU A 77 -4.14 3.14 -20.24
CA LEU A 77 -4.62 1.75 -20.25
C LEU A 77 -3.59 0.81 -19.63
N GLN A 78 -2.30 0.98 -19.93
CA GLN A 78 -1.23 0.19 -19.34
C GLN A 78 -1.18 0.39 -17.81
N VAL A 79 -1.17 1.63 -17.33
CA VAL A 79 -1.19 1.93 -15.89
C VAL A 79 -2.40 1.31 -15.21
N LEU A 80 -3.58 1.35 -15.82
CA LEU A 80 -4.79 0.73 -15.27
C LEU A 80 -4.73 -0.81 -15.23
N THR A 81 -4.00 -1.44 -16.16
CA THR A 81 -3.81 -2.90 -16.16
C THR A 81 -2.76 -3.35 -15.15
N GLU A 82 -1.69 -2.58 -14.96
CA GLU A 82 -0.62 -2.83 -13.99
C GLU A 82 -1.10 -2.65 -12.53
N ILE A 83 -2.06 -1.76 -12.33
CA ILE A 83 -2.67 -1.56 -11.02
C ILE A 83 -3.62 -2.72 -10.74
N GLY A 84 -3.12 -3.68 -9.99
CA GLY A 84 -3.90 -4.81 -9.50
C GLY A 84 -5.19 -4.37 -8.79
N ASN A 85 -6.08 -5.32 -8.48
CA ASN A 85 -7.44 -5.09 -7.96
C ASN A 85 -7.53 -4.32 -6.62
N GLY A 86 -6.42 -3.80 -6.06
CA GLY A 86 -6.33 -3.21 -4.73
C GLY A 86 -6.32 -1.68 -4.64
N GLU A 87 -6.02 -0.96 -5.71
CA GLU A 87 -5.96 0.50 -5.66
C GLU A 87 -7.27 1.16 -6.11
N ARG A 88 -7.68 2.20 -5.38
CA ARG A 88 -8.92 2.93 -5.68
C ARG A 88 -8.71 3.88 -6.87
N LEU A 89 -9.70 3.96 -7.75
CA LEU A 89 -9.71 4.84 -8.93
C LEU A 89 -9.52 6.32 -8.57
N GLU A 90 -9.87 6.70 -7.35
CA GLU A 90 -9.65 8.03 -6.77
C GLU A 90 -8.18 8.48 -6.78
N ASN A 91 -7.23 7.53 -6.91
CA ASN A 91 -5.82 7.84 -7.07
C ASN A 91 -5.47 8.34 -8.49
N PHE A 92 -6.35 8.16 -9.47
CA PHE A 92 -6.11 8.45 -10.89
C PHE A 92 -6.99 9.56 -11.46
N VAL A 93 -8.22 9.70 -10.96
CA VAL A 93 -9.19 10.66 -11.47
C VAL A 93 -9.65 11.59 -10.35
N ILE A 94 -9.70 12.89 -10.65
CA ILE A 94 -10.34 13.89 -9.79
C ILE A 94 -11.82 13.90 -10.17
N SER A 95 -12.66 13.22 -9.42
CA SER A 95 -14.10 13.22 -9.64
C SER A 95 -14.83 13.56 -8.35
N ASP A 96 -15.87 14.37 -8.47
CA ASP A 96 -16.82 14.66 -7.39
C ASP A 96 -17.87 13.54 -7.25
N LYS A 97 -17.88 12.56 -8.16
CA LYS A 97 -18.76 11.39 -8.15
C LYS A 97 -17.92 10.11 -8.18
N GLU A 98 -18.39 9.11 -7.47
CA GLU A 98 -17.83 7.76 -7.50
C GLU A 98 -17.96 7.18 -8.92
N ILE A 99 -16.87 7.21 -9.70
CA ILE A 99 -16.83 6.60 -11.04
C ILE A 99 -16.41 5.14 -10.83
N ARG A 100 -17.21 4.22 -11.34
CA ARG A 100 -16.88 2.80 -11.32
C ARG A 100 -15.68 2.54 -12.23
N ARG A 101 -14.70 1.77 -11.74
CA ARG A 101 -13.47 1.41 -12.48
C ARG A 101 -13.78 0.84 -13.87
N GLN A 102 -14.83 0.04 -13.96
CA GLN A 102 -15.23 -0.62 -15.18
C GLN A 102 -15.75 0.38 -16.24
N GLU A 103 -16.54 1.37 -15.84
CA GLU A 103 -17.03 2.46 -16.72
C GLU A 103 -15.88 3.34 -17.23
N PHE A 104 -14.88 3.61 -16.37
CA PHE A 104 -13.70 4.36 -16.75
C PHE A 104 -12.84 3.58 -17.75
N PHE A 105 -12.62 2.30 -17.52
CA PHE A 105 -11.86 1.41 -18.41
C PHE A 105 -12.54 1.25 -19.79
N GLU A 106 -13.84 1.00 -19.81
CA GLU A 106 -14.64 0.92 -21.05
C GLU A 106 -14.63 2.26 -21.81
N GLY A 107 -14.73 3.38 -21.07
CA GLY A 107 -14.63 4.72 -21.65
C GLY A 107 -13.28 4.97 -22.32
N LEU A 108 -12.16 4.59 -21.67
CA LEU A 108 -10.82 4.72 -22.25
C LEU A 108 -10.63 3.79 -23.47
N GLN A 109 -11.15 2.56 -23.43
CA GLN A 109 -11.09 1.65 -24.58
C GLN A 109 -11.85 2.21 -25.79
N LYS A 110 -13.03 2.82 -25.58
CA LYS A 110 -13.79 3.49 -26.65
C LYS A 110 -13.02 4.69 -27.21
N LEU A 111 -12.34 5.46 -26.35
CA LEU A 111 -11.50 6.59 -26.75
C LEU A 111 -10.24 6.16 -27.50
N ALA A 112 -9.66 5.01 -27.16
CA ALA A 112 -8.49 4.46 -27.85
C ALA A 112 -8.74 4.14 -29.33
N ALA A 113 -10.00 3.91 -29.70
CA ALA A 113 -10.41 3.69 -31.10
C ALA A 113 -10.47 5.01 -31.91
N LEU A 114 -10.39 6.17 -31.27
CA LEU A 114 -10.45 7.49 -31.94
C LEU A 114 -9.05 7.97 -32.28
N LYS A 115 -8.91 8.60 -33.46
CA LYS A 115 -7.60 9.15 -33.93
C LYS A 115 -7.04 10.28 -33.03
N ASN A 116 -7.89 11.02 -32.33
CA ASN A 116 -7.47 12.14 -31.47
C ASN A 116 -8.45 12.31 -30.30
N PRO A 117 -8.39 11.42 -29.30
CA PRO A 117 -9.33 11.42 -28.20
C PRO A 117 -9.07 12.56 -27.22
N ASP A 118 -10.13 13.26 -26.87
CA ASP A 118 -10.11 14.30 -25.85
C ASP A 118 -10.34 13.69 -24.45
N LEU A 119 -9.37 13.86 -23.58
CA LEU A 119 -9.40 13.39 -22.18
C LEU A 119 -9.88 14.45 -21.18
N THR A 120 -10.22 15.65 -21.64
CA THR A 120 -10.64 16.77 -20.76
C THR A 120 -11.88 16.40 -19.94
N HIS A 121 -12.73 15.53 -20.46
CA HIS A 121 -13.92 15.04 -19.77
C HIS A 121 -13.61 14.19 -18.51
N TRP A 122 -12.47 13.51 -18.48
CA TRP A 122 -12.14 12.54 -17.43
C TRP A 122 -11.35 13.11 -16.25
N ARG A 123 -11.02 14.39 -16.23
CA ARG A 123 -10.28 15.06 -15.14
C ARG A 123 -9.20 14.15 -14.51
N ILE A 124 -8.32 13.61 -15.35
CA ILE A 124 -7.23 12.76 -14.92
C ILE A 124 -6.33 13.55 -13.97
N ARG A 125 -5.82 12.90 -12.93
CA ARG A 125 -4.95 13.58 -11.97
C ARG A 125 -3.73 14.18 -12.65
N PRO A 126 -3.43 15.45 -12.34
CA PRO A 126 -2.27 16.14 -12.88
C PRO A 126 -0.97 15.39 -12.69
N THR A 127 -0.77 14.76 -11.53
CA THR A 127 0.41 13.95 -11.20
C THR A 127 0.61 12.78 -12.14
N LEU A 128 -0.44 12.06 -12.51
CA LEU A 128 -0.33 10.95 -13.44
C LEU A 128 0.15 11.42 -14.81
N MET A 129 -0.41 12.53 -15.29
CA MET A 129 -0.03 13.13 -16.56
C MET A 129 1.38 13.71 -16.53
N LEU A 130 1.76 14.39 -15.44
CA LEU A 130 3.12 14.88 -15.25
C LEU A 130 4.14 13.75 -15.15
N ASN A 131 3.82 12.62 -14.51
CA ASN A 131 4.71 11.48 -14.45
C ASN A 131 4.94 10.87 -15.85
N TRP A 132 3.87 10.76 -16.65
CA TRP A 132 4.04 10.30 -18.02
C TRP A 132 4.87 11.27 -18.86
N SER A 133 4.61 12.59 -18.74
CA SER A 133 5.40 13.61 -19.44
C SER A 133 6.86 13.59 -19.01
N ARG A 134 7.17 13.41 -17.72
CA ARG A 134 8.55 13.22 -17.23
C ARG A 134 9.22 11.99 -17.86
N GLY A 135 8.52 10.85 -17.88
CA GLY A 135 9.03 9.63 -18.53
C GLY A 135 9.31 9.84 -20.02
N LEU A 136 8.43 10.57 -20.74
CA LEU A 136 8.60 10.89 -22.13
C LEU A 136 9.77 11.86 -22.36
N ILE A 137 9.88 12.91 -21.53
CA ILE A 137 10.97 13.90 -21.55
C ILE A 137 12.31 13.21 -21.27
N GLU A 138 12.36 12.31 -20.27
CA GLU A 138 13.56 11.59 -19.90
C GLU A 138 14.02 10.64 -21.00
N LYS A 139 13.11 9.86 -21.58
CA LYS A 139 13.41 9.00 -22.73
C LYS A 139 13.89 9.80 -23.93
N HIS A 140 13.25 10.94 -24.21
CA HIS A 140 13.69 11.83 -25.29
C HIS A 140 15.07 12.43 -25.00
N HIS A 141 15.37 12.79 -23.74
CA HIS A 141 16.67 13.36 -23.36
C HIS A 141 17.79 12.32 -23.43
N ARG A 142 17.49 11.06 -23.20
CA ARG A 142 18.43 9.93 -23.32
C ARG A 142 18.66 9.47 -24.78
N LEU A 143 18.00 10.12 -25.77
CA LEU A 143 18.28 9.80 -27.17
C LEU A 143 19.76 10.00 -27.47
N PRO A 144 20.46 8.99 -28.01
CA PRO A 144 21.81 9.16 -28.46
C PRO A 144 21.91 10.26 -29.53
N GLN A 145 23.01 10.99 -29.56
CA GLN A 145 23.22 11.97 -30.63
C GLN A 145 23.09 11.30 -32.00
N ARG A 146 22.30 11.90 -32.89
CA ARG A 146 22.11 11.39 -34.24
C ARG A 146 23.49 11.26 -34.90
N PRO A 147 23.93 10.04 -35.32
CA PRO A 147 25.22 9.87 -35.97
C PRO A 147 25.25 10.64 -37.28
N TRP A 148 26.36 11.34 -37.51
CA TRP A 148 26.54 12.06 -38.79
C TRP A 148 26.71 11.06 -39.90
N ILE A 149 25.75 10.98 -40.83
CA ILE A 149 25.69 9.99 -41.93
C ILE A 149 26.95 10.01 -42.81
N TYR A 150 27.64 11.13 -42.88
CA TYR A 150 28.85 11.29 -43.71
C TYR A 150 30.09 10.50 -43.22
N LYS A 151 30.04 9.93 -42.01
CA LYS A 151 31.14 9.12 -41.43
C LYS A 151 30.85 7.61 -41.40
N VAL A 152 29.67 7.19 -41.85
CA VAL A 152 29.28 5.77 -41.87
C VAL A 152 29.77 5.16 -43.17
N THR A 153 31.01 4.67 -43.16
CA THR A 153 31.50 3.76 -44.18
C THR A 153 31.23 2.34 -43.75
N SER A 154 30.99 1.42 -44.67
CA SER A 154 30.68 0.00 -44.43
C SER A 154 31.70 -0.73 -43.54
N THR A 155 32.86 -0.14 -43.30
CA THR A 155 33.95 -0.64 -42.46
C THR A 155 33.92 -0.15 -41.02
N ASN A 156 33.10 0.85 -40.67
CA ASN A 156 33.07 1.41 -39.33
C ASN A 156 31.95 0.78 -38.46
N LYS A 157 32.22 -0.37 -37.86
CA LYS A 157 31.29 -1.13 -37.01
C LYS A 157 30.70 -0.30 -35.89
N LYS A 158 31.51 0.57 -35.25
CA LYS A 158 31.03 1.42 -34.14
C LYS A 158 29.99 2.44 -34.61
N ALA A 159 30.17 3.03 -35.78
CA ALA A 159 29.20 3.99 -36.35
C ALA A 159 27.88 3.30 -36.74
N ILE A 160 27.96 2.05 -37.20
CA ILE A 160 26.76 1.23 -37.49
C ILE A 160 26.02 0.89 -36.19
N ASP A 161 26.73 0.45 -35.14
CA ASP A 161 26.12 0.14 -33.84
C ASP A 161 25.46 1.37 -33.18
N ASP A 162 26.08 2.54 -33.29
CA ASP A 162 25.51 3.79 -32.79
C ASP A 162 24.25 4.19 -33.57
N MET A 163 24.22 3.95 -34.90
CA MET A 163 23.07 4.21 -35.74
C MET A 163 21.89 3.26 -35.43
N VAL A 164 22.20 1.98 -35.18
CA VAL A 164 21.20 0.98 -34.78
C VAL A 164 20.60 1.33 -33.44
N ARG A 165 21.43 1.69 -32.45
CA ARG A 165 20.96 2.14 -31.13
C ARG A 165 20.07 3.39 -31.20
N TRP A 166 20.47 4.37 -32.00
CA TRP A 166 19.68 5.57 -32.24
C TRP A 166 18.32 5.25 -32.87
N ALA A 167 18.32 4.41 -33.93
CA ALA A 167 17.10 4.00 -34.62
C ALA A 167 16.15 3.21 -33.72
N GLN A 168 16.67 2.34 -32.84
CA GLN A 168 15.88 1.61 -31.85
C GLN A 168 15.25 2.57 -30.83
N ALA A 169 16.01 3.49 -30.26
CA ALA A 169 15.51 4.46 -29.30
C ALA A 169 14.44 5.40 -29.89
N VAL A 170 14.60 5.81 -31.15
CA VAL A 170 13.61 6.60 -31.89
C VAL A 170 12.33 5.79 -32.09
N ARG A 171 12.45 4.53 -32.52
CA ARG A 171 11.29 3.65 -32.73
C ARG A 171 10.50 3.43 -31.45
N GLU A 172 11.15 3.20 -30.32
CA GLU A 172 10.50 3.07 -29.02
C GLU A 172 9.70 4.33 -28.65
N LEU A 173 10.25 5.51 -28.90
CA LEU A 173 9.54 6.78 -28.62
C LEU A 173 8.37 7.01 -29.60
N GLU A 174 8.51 6.66 -30.86
CA GLU A 174 7.45 6.76 -31.85
C GLU A 174 6.30 5.77 -31.54
N GLU A 175 6.62 4.57 -31.09
CA GLU A 175 5.64 3.58 -30.65
C GLU A 175 4.89 4.03 -29.37
N LEU A 176 5.61 4.63 -28.40
CA LEU A 176 5.00 5.15 -27.19
C LEU A 176 4.11 6.38 -27.42
N SER A 177 4.52 7.28 -28.32
CA SER A 177 3.82 8.52 -28.59
C SER A 177 2.79 8.43 -29.72
N LEU A 178 2.94 7.43 -30.58
CA LEU A 178 2.22 7.29 -31.86
C LEU A 178 2.41 8.51 -32.78
N LEU A 179 3.55 9.19 -32.66
CA LEU A 179 3.93 10.36 -33.44
C LEU A 179 5.36 10.21 -34.02
N PRO A 180 5.62 10.76 -35.22
CA PRO A 180 6.99 10.83 -35.73
C PRO A 180 7.86 11.71 -34.83
N ILE A 181 9.15 11.34 -34.67
CA ILE A 181 10.08 11.97 -33.73
C ILE A 181 10.18 13.49 -33.89
N ASN A 182 10.09 14.02 -35.12
CA ASN A 182 10.17 15.44 -35.37
C ASN A 182 9.01 16.21 -34.76
N GLN A 183 7.79 15.67 -34.81
CA GLN A 183 6.60 16.26 -34.18
C GLN A 183 6.64 16.04 -32.67
N LEU A 184 7.08 14.88 -32.21
CA LEU A 184 7.21 14.59 -30.79
C LEU A 184 8.19 15.54 -30.11
N THR A 185 9.34 15.85 -30.72
CA THR A 185 10.33 16.77 -30.17
C THR A 185 9.73 18.15 -29.88
N PHE A 186 8.90 18.67 -30.77
CA PHE A 186 8.21 19.94 -30.55
C PHE A 186 7.34 19.93 -29.31
N TYR A 187 6.50 18.87 -29.14
CA TYR A 187 5.63 18.76 -27.94
C TYR A 187 6.43 18.50 -26.67
N VAL A 188 7.53 17.73 -26.75
CA VAL A 188 8.39 17.48 -25.59
C VAL A 188 9.06 18.77 -25.11
N ASP A 189 9.52 19.62 -26.00
CA ASP A 189 10.16 20.88 -25.62
C ASP A 189 9.14 21.87 -25.00
N GLU A 190 7.91 21.93 -25.54
CA GLU A 190 6.80 22.67 -24.91
C GLU A 190 6.48 22.14 -23.51
N LEU A 191 6.38 20.80 -23.36
CA LEU A 191 6.15 20.15 -22.07
C LEU A 191 7.24 20.44 -21.04
N LYS A 192 8.53 20.43 -21.43
CA LYS A 192 9.65 20.71 -20.53
C LYS A 192 9.51 22.08 -19.85
N VAL A 193 9.11 23.09 -20.60
CA VAL A 193 8.98 24.44 -20.07
C VAL A 193 7.88 24.51 -19.01
N HIS A 194 6.69 23.99 -19.31
CA HIS A 194 5.56 24.03 -18.39
C HIS A 194 5.75 23.10 -17.19
N ALA A 195 6.30 21.90 -17.40
CA ALA A 195 6.58 20.96 -16.33
C ALA A 195 7.61 21.50 -15.33
N ALA A 196 8.70 22.10 -15.82
CA ALA A 196 9.72 22.70 -14.96
C ALA A 196 9.17 23.87 -14.12
N LYS A 197 8.32 24.72 -14.70
CA LYS A 197 7.64 25.80 -13.96
C LYS A 197 6.69 25.24 -12.90
N ALA A 198 5.84 24.27 -13.27
CA ALA A 198 4.92 23.64 -12.33
C ALA A 198 5.67 22.99 -11.16
N GLU A 199 6.80 22.31 -11.42
CA GLU A 199 7.62 21.66 -10.40
C GLU A 199 8.28 22.67 -9.46
N ALA A 200 8.81 23.76 -9.99
CA ALA A 200 9.40 24.83 -9.17
C ALA A 200 8.35 25.49 -8.25
N ILE A 201 7.16 25.79 -8.77
CA ILE A 201 6.07 26.36 -7.97
C ILE A 201 5.60 25.36 -6.89
N PHE A 202 5.48 24.09 -7.25
CA PHE A 202 5.07 23.04 -6.32
C PHE A 202 6.07 22.87 -5.18
N SER A 203 7.37 22.85 -5.47
CA SER A 203 8.44 22.81 -4.47
C SER A 203 8.39 24.00 -3.53
N ASN A 204 8.24 25.20 -4.05
CA ASN A 204 8.12 26.42 -3.25
C ASN A 204 6.91 26.37 -2.31
N LEU A 205 5.76 25.84 -2.77
CA LEU A 205 4.57 25.69 -1.93
C LEU A 205 4.76 24.64 -0.83
N ILE A 206 5.46 23.54 -1.12
CA ILE A 206 5.80 22.53 -0.11
C ILE A 206 6.71 23.14 0.94
N GLU A 207 7.83 23.74 0.53
CA GLU A 207 8.82 24.34 1.42
C GLU A 207 8.20 25.37 2.37
N ALA A 208 7.32 26.23 1.86
CA ALA A 208 6.61 27.22 2.67
C ALA A 208 5.71 26.61 3.76
N ASN A 209 5.28 25.34 3.60
CA ASN A 209 4.35 24.68 4.52
C ASN A 209 4.97 23.52 5.32
N LEU A 210 6.29 23.25 5.21
CA LEU A 210 6.96 22.17 5.95
C LEU A 210 6.88 22.36 7.48
N LYS A 211 6.97 23.60 7.98
CA LYS A 211 6.82 23.90 9.41
C LYS A 211 5.48 23.48 9.97
N LEU A 212 4.42 23.58 9.16
CA LEU A 212 3.07 23.16 9.50
C LEU A 212 3.01 21.63 9.68
N VAL A 213 3.72 20.87 8.84
CA VAL A 213 3.82 19.41 8.96
C VAL A 213 4.48 19.02 10.28
N VAL A 214 5.60 19.67 10.64
CA VAL A 214 6.30 19.39 11.90
C VAL A 214 5.44 19.71 13.12
N ALA A 215 4.75 20.87 13.14
CA ALA A 215 3.85 21.23 14.22
C ALA A 215 2.73 20.18 14.38
N MET A 216 2.21 19.67 13.27
CA MET A 216 1.20 18.62 13.30
C MET A 216 1.78 17.28 13.77
N ALA A 217 2.94 16.84 13.25
CA ALA A 217 3.60 15.59 13.61
C ALA A 217 3.92 15.51 15.11
N LYS A 218 4.40 16.60 15.72
CA LYS A 218 4.68 16.68 17.16
C LYS A 218 3.46 16.33 18.03
N ARG A 219 2.25 16.65 17.62
CA ARG A 219 1.01 16.31 18.35
C ARG A 219 0.68 14.81 18.34
N TYR A 220 1.30 14.04 17.42
CA TYR A 220 1.10 12.61 17.26
C TYR A 220 2.28 11.76 17.76
N GLN A 221 3.30 12.38 18.37
CA GLN A 221 4.43 11.66 19.00
C GLN A 221 3.94 10.68 20.07
N HIS A 222 4.75 9.65 20.31
CA HIS A 222 4.51 8.61 21.32
C HIS A 222 3.25 7.74 21.08
N ARG A 223 2.79 7.65 19.82
CA ARG A 223 1.63 6.84 19.44
C ARG A 223 2.00 5.61 18.59
N GLY A 224 3.26 5.18 18.63
CA GLY A 224 3.72 3.97 17.94
C GLY A 224 4.54 4.21 16.67
N LEU A 225 4.76 5.47 16.27
CA LEU A 225 5.70 5.85 15.20
C LEU A 225 6.66 6.92 15.69
N ASP A 226 7.88 6.88 15.16
CA ASP A 226 8.90 7.89 15.41
C ASP A 226 8.55 9.22 14.74
N LEU A 227 9.13 10.33 15.25
CA LEU A 227 8.81 11.66 14.74
C LEU A 227 9.17 11.82 13.27
N ASP A 228 10.27 11.21 12.83
CA ASP A 228 10.76 11.23 11.46
C ASP A 228 9.73 10.65 10.50
N ASP A 229 9.19 9.48 10.85
CA ASP A 229 8.17 8.79 10.06
C ASP A 229 6.87 9.60 10.01
N LEU A 230 6.47 10.18 11.15
CA LEU A 230 5.31 11.05 11.22
C LEU A 230 5.46 12.29 10.34
N ILE A 231 6.66 12.89 10.29
CA ILE A 231 6.96 14.02 9.42
C ILE A 231 6.90 13.61 7.95
N GLN A 232 7.50 12.48 7.56
CA GLN A 232 7.49 12.02 6.17
C GLN A 232 6.08 11.68 5.70
N GLU A 233 5.30 10.97 6.50
CA GLU A 233 3.89 10.71 6.19
C GLU A 233 3.06 11.98 6.13
N GLY A 234 3.37 12.96 6.99
CA GLY A 234 2.78 14.29 6.95
C GLY A 234 3.16 15.05 5.67
N ASN A 235 4.41 14.97 5.21
CA ASN A 235 4.86 15.56 3.95
C ASN A 235 4.11 14.95 2.75
N LEU A 236 3.91 13.63 2.74
CA LEU A 236 3.07 12.98 1.72
C LEU A 236 1.62 13.50 1.74
N GLY A 237 1.10 13.77 2.94
CA GLY A 237 -0.21 14.40 3.12
C GLY A 237 -0.24 15.82 2.56
N LEU A 238 0.78 16.65 2.87
CA LEU A 238 0.93 18.01 2.36
C LEU A 238 0.96 18.02 0.83
N MET A 239 1.77 17.19 0.20
CA MET A 239 1.86 17.08 -1.27
C MET A 239 0.50 16.80 -1.89
N LYS A 240 -0.23 15.80 -1.36
CA LYS A 240 -1.60 15.46 -1.80
C LYS A 240 -2.58 16.61 -1.59
N GLY A 241 -2.43 17.35 -0.50
CA GLY A 241 -3.25 18.52 -0.20
C GLY A 241 -3.05 19.65 -1.23
N ILE A 242 -1.80 19.99 -1.54
CA ILE A 242 -1.46 21.03 -2.54
C ILE A 242 -1.98 20.65 -3.93
N GLU A 243 -1.82 19.39 -4.34
CA GLU A 243 -2.34 18.90 -5.63
C GLU A 243 -3.86 19.05 -5.78
N ARG A 244 -4.59 18.86 -4.69
CA ARG A 244 -6.06 18.91 -4.68
C ARG A 244 -6.65 20.27 -4.32
N TYR A 245 -5.79 21.22 -3.95
CA TYR A 245 -6.23 22.53 -3.56
C TYR A 245 -6.85 23.27 -4.74
N GLN A 246 -7.95 23.97 -4.49
CA GLN A 246 -8.67 24.78 -5.48
C GLN A 246 -8.75 26.22 -5.00
N ALA A 247 -7.96 27.11 -5.62
CA ALA A 247 -7.92 28.53 -5.28
C ALA A 247 -9.30 29.23 -5.43
N SER A 248 -10.15 28.71 -6.31
CA SER A 248 -11.50 29.24 -6.56
C SER A 248 -12.45 29.15 -5.37
N LYS A 249 -12.15 28.28 -4.40
CA LYS A 249 -13.00 28.10 -3.19
C LYS A 249 -12.73 29.15 -2.10
N GLY A 250 -11.73 30.01 -2.24
CA GLY A 250 -11.46 31.12 -1.33
C GLY A 250 -10.83 30.76 0.02
N PHE A 251 -10.51 29.48 0.27
CA PHE A 251 -9.83 29.07 1.51
C PHE A 251 -8.32 29.27 1.41
N ASN A 252 -7.66 29.51 2.55
CA ASN A 252 -6.21 29.54 2.61
C ASN A 252 -5.60 28.14 2.36
N VAL A 253 -4.44 28.10 1.70
CA VAL A 253 -3.72 26.83 1.44
C VAL A 253 -3.46 26.09 2.73
N SER A 254 -2.91 26.78 3.74
CA SER A 254 -2.57 26.17 5.05
C SER A 254 -3.79 25.51 5.72
N THR A 255 -4.94 26.18 5.73
CA THR A 255 -6.18 25.63 6.31
C THR A 255 -6.64 24.35 5.60
N TYR A 256 -6.51 24.30 4.28
CA TYR A 256 -6.92 23.15 3.50
C TYR A 256 -5.95 21.97 3.65
N VAL A 257 -4.64 22.20 3.65
CA VAL A 257 -3.64 21.12 3.71
C VAL A 257 -3.54 20.46 5.09
N VAL A 258 -3.88 21.17 6.18
CA VAL A 258 -3.93 20.61 7.54
C VAL A 258 -4.77 19.33 7.60
N TRP A 259 -5.90 19.32 6.91
CA TRP A 259 -6.77 18.13 6.88
C TRP A 259 -6.07 16.93 6.21
N TRP A 260 -5.35 17.14 5.12
CA TRP A 260 -4.62 16.10 4.38
C TRP A 260 -3.42 15.58 5.18
N ILE A 261 -2.68 16.49 5.84
CA ILE A 261 -1.57 16.13 6.72
C ILE A 261 -2.08 15.24 7.86
N ARG A 262 -3.14 15.66 8.55
CA ARG A 262 -3.77 14.89 9.63
C ARG A 262 -4.23 13.52 9.16
N GLN A 263 -4.90 13.45 8.02
CA GLN A 263 -5.39 12.18 7.47
C GLN A 263 -4.25 11.22 7.12
N SER A 264 -3.15 11.74 6.53
CA SER A 264 -2.00 10.91 6.18
C SER A 264 -1.31 10.36 7.42
N ILE A 265 -1.03 11.21 8.42
CA ILE A 265 -0.44 10.80 9.71
C ILE A 265 -1.35 9.77 10.42
N ALA A 266 -2.65 10.03 10.51
CA ALA A 266 -3.58 9.11 11.14
C ALA A 266 -3.64 7.75 10.42
N LYS A 267 -3.58 7.75 9.09
CA LYS A 267 -3.52 6.52 8.29
C LYS A 267 -2.22 5.77 8.55
N ALA A 268 -1.08 6.44 8.61
CA ALA A 268 0.22 5.83 8.90
C ALA A 268 0.23 5.18 10.29
N LEU A 269 -0.26 5.87 11.32
CA LEU A 269 -0.41 5.32 12.66
C LEU A 269 -1.28 4.05 12.69
N MET A 270 -2.36 3.98 11.92
CA MET A 270 -3.20 2.78 11.84
C MET A 270 -2.53 1.61 11.11
N THR A 271 -1.64 1.89 10.15
CA THR A 271 -1.06 0.85 9.30
C THR A 271 0.32 0.38 9.76
N GLN A 272 1.08 1.26 10.41
CA GLN A 272 2.49 1.05 10.75
C GLN A 272 2.79 1.20 12.25
N GLY A 273 1.90 1.87 13.01
CA GLY A 273 2.10 2.15 14.43
C GLY A 273 1.94 0.94 15.36
N TYR A 274 1.53 -0.22 14.85
CA TYR A 274 1.33 -1.44 15.64
C TYR A 274 2.13 -2.60 15.04
N ILE A 275 2.69 -3.45 15.90
CA ILE A 275 3.41 -4.66 15.50
C ILE A 275 2.51 -5.60 14.68
N ILE A 276 1.25 -5.75 15.11
CA ILE A 276 0.24 -6.51 14.38
C ILE A 276 -0.66 -5.53 13.63
N ARG A 277 -0.73 -5.68 12.32
CA ARG A 277 -1.60 -4.84 11.48
C ARG A 277 -3.06 -5.25 11.62
N TYR A 278 -3.89 -4.31 12.08
CA TYR A 278 -5.33 -4.48 12.18
C TYR A 278 -6.09 -3.74 11.06
N PRO A 279 -7.28 -4.22 10.65
CA PRO A 279 -8.15 -3.50 9.74
C PRO A 279 -8.61 -2.15 10.32
N SER A 280 -8.87 -1.17 9.45
CA SER A 280 -9.33 0.18 9.88
C SER A 280 -10.64 0.15 10.70
N SER A 281 -11.52 -0.82 10.45
CA SER A 281 -12.75 -1.02 11.20
C SER A 281 -12.51 -1.33 12.68
N VAL A 282 -11.44 -2.08 13.00
CA VAL A 282 -11.08 -2.40 14.39
C VAL A 282 -10.55 -1.15 15.11
N HIS A 283 -9.73 -0.34 14.44
CA HIS A 283 -9.26 0.95 14.99
C HIS A 283 -10.42 1.93 15.22
N GLU A 284 -11.41 1.93 14.34
CA GLU A 284 -12.60 2.77 14.50
C GLU A 284 -13.45 2.30 15.68
N LEU A 285 -13.61 0.99 15.85
CA LEU A 285 -14.31 0.40 17.00
C LEU A 285 -13.58 0.76 18.30
N LEU A 286 -12.25 0.61 18.31
CA LEU A 286 -11.43 0.95 19.48
C LEU A 286 -11.58 2.43 19.89
N ARG A 287 -11.60 3.37 18.93
CA ARG A 287 -11.84 4.79 19.24
C ARG A 287 -13.20 5.00 19.90
N LYS A 288 -14.24 4.30 19.43
CA LYS A 288 -15.58 4.37 20.03
C LYS A 288 -15.59 3.80 21.45
N VAL A 289 -14.89 2.68 21.67
CA VAL A 289 -14.74 2.05 23.00
C VAL A 289 -14.01 3.00 23.96
N ASN A 290 -12.87 3.56 23.54
CA ASN A 290 -12.10 4.50 24.37
C ASN A 290 -12.91 5.75 24.72
N ARG A 291 -13.69 6.28 23.78
CA ARG A 291 -14.58 7.42 24.03
C ARG A 291 -15.62 7.09 25.09
N LEU A 292 -16.25 5.92 25.03
CA LEU A 292 -17.20 5.48 26.07
C LEU A 292 -16.56 5.34 27.44
N MET A 293 -15.32 4.81 27.50
CA MET A 293 -14.56 4.72 28.74
C MET A 293 -14.22 6.11 29.32
N GLU A 294 -13.80 7.04 28.46
CA GLU A 294 -13.52 8.41 28.88
C GLU A 294 -14.78 9.16 29.36
N ASP A 295 -15.88 9.01 28.66
CA ASP A 295 -17.16 9.64 29.03
C ASP A 295 -17.66 9.10 30.39
N ALA A 296 -17.54 7.78 30.61
CA ALA A 296 -17.84 7.18 31.90
C ALA A 296 -16.95 7.73 33.02
N ARG A 297 -15.62 7.86 32.76
CA ARG A 297 -14.67 8.42 33.73
C ARG A 297 -14.97 9.89 34.04
N LYS A 298 -15.32 10.70 33.04
CA LYS A 298 -15.67 12.12 33.23
C LYS A 298 -16.99 12.27 34.03
N ALA A 299 -17.91 11.33 33.86
CA ALA A 299 -19.18 11.30 34.60
C ALA A 299 -19.06 10.69 36.01
N GLY A 300 -17.85 10.24 36.43
CA GLY A 300 -17.65 9.60 37.73
C GLY A 300 -18.26 8.19 37.84
N HIS A 301 -18.61 7.57 36.70
CA HIS A 301 -19.16 6.22 36.66
C HIS A 301 -18.04 5.17 36.53
N PRO A 302 -18.24 3.94 37.04
CA PRO A 302 -17.32 2.84 36.80
C PRO A 302 -17.21 2.52 35.30
N ALA A 303 -16.06 2.01 34.86
CA ALA A 303 -15.85 1.64 33.46
C ALA A 303 -16.94 0.66 32.99
N PRO A 304 -17.54 0.90 31.81
CA PRO A 304 -18.59 0.03 31.29
C PRO A 304 -18.03 -1.37 30.99
N THR A 305 -18.80 -2.41 31.27
CA THR A 305 -18.43 -3.79 30.95
C THR A 305 -18.45 -4.03 29.43
N VAL A 306 -17.71 -5.04 28.95
CA VAL A 306 -17.68 -5.43 27.53
C VAL A 306 -19.09 -5.64 26.97
N HIS A 307 -19.99 -6.24 27.77
CA HIS A 307 -21.38 -6.47 27.38
C HIS A 307 -22.18 -5.16 27.23
N GLN A 308 -21.96 -4.19 28.14
CA GLN A 308 -22.58 -2.87 28.04
C GLN A 308 -22.08 -2.09 26.83
N MET A 309 -20.76 -2.12 26.58
CA MET A 309 -20.16 -1.51 25.39
C MET A 309 -20.68 -2.13 24.09
N ALA A 310 -20.81 -3.47 24.05
CA ALA A 310 -21.37 -4.19 22.91
C ALA A 310 -22.81 -3.74 22.60
N LYS A 311 -23.64 -3.62 23.63
CA LYS A 311 -25.03 -3.17 23.52
C LYS A 311 -25.13 -1.73 23.04
N GLN A 312 -24.29 -0.83 23.57
CA GLN A 312 -24.29 0.60 23.19
C GLN A 312 -23.79 0.83 21.76
N LEU A 313 -22.76 0.07 21.33
CA LEU A 313 -22.16 0.21 20.00
C LEU A 313 -22.82 -0.66 18.93
N GLY A 314 -23.79 -1.50 19.28
CA GLY A 314 -24.49 -2.39 18.35
C GLY A 314 -23.56 -3.43 17.70
N THR A 315 -22.55 -3.92 18.45
CA THR A 315 -21.55 -4.89 17.95
C THR A 315 -21.48 -6.12 18.85
N SER A 316 -20.75 -7.17 18.42
CA SER A 316 -20.56 -8.36 19.24
C SER A 316 -19.51 -8.13 20.33
N THR A 317 -19.61 -8.86 21.45
CA THR A 317 -18.61 -8.85 22.53
C THR A 317 -17.25 -9.31 22.03
N VAL A 318 -17.20 -10.29 21.10
CA VAL A 318 -15.97 -10.81 20.49
C VAL A 318 -15.20 -9.69 19.76
N ASN A 319 -15.90 -8.80 19.04
CA ASN A 319 -15.27 -7.70 18.34
C ASN A 319 -14.66 -6.66 19.30
N ILE A 320 -15.32 -6.44 20.46
CA ILE A 320 -14.80 -5.52 21.49
C ILE A 320 -13.57 -6.13 22.17
N ASP A 321 -13.63 -7.42 22.52
CA ASP A 321 -12.49 -8.12 23.10
C ASP A 321 -11.29 -8.11 22.12
N ALA A 322 -11.53 -8.36 20.84
CA ALA A 322 -10.50 -8.25 19.82
C ALA A 322 -9.91 -6.82 19.72
N ALA A 323 -10.74 -5.79 19.83
CA ALA A 323 -10.27 -4.40 19.81
C ALA A 323 -9.46 -4.05 21.07
N LEU A 324 -9.84 -4.55 22.24
CA LEU A 324 -9.11 -4.32 23.49
C LEU A 324 -7.78 -5.11 23.55
N SER A 325 -7.72 -6.30 22.95
CA SER A 325 -6.51 -7.13 22.92
C SER A 325 -5.37 -6.53 22.07
N MET A 326 -5.65 -5.52 21.22
CA MET A 326 -4.62 -4.81 20.44
C MET A 326 -3.50 -4.22 21.32
N PHE A 327 -3.77 -3.90 22.57
CA PHE A 327 -2.79 -3.32 23.50
C PHE A 327 -2.11 -4.33 24.42
N GLN A 328 -2.45 -5.62 24.31
CA GLN A 328 -1.91 -6.66 25.19
C GLN A 328 -0.65 -7.32 24.62
N ILE A 329 0.11 -6.58 23.81
CA ILE A 329 1.40 -7.07 23.28
C ILE A 329 2.45 -6.86 24.36
N VAL A 330 3.07 -7.97 24.78
CA VAL A 330 4.11 -8.00 25.81
C VAL A 330 5.44 -8.39 25.16
N SER A 331 6.56 -7.80 25.61
CA SER A 331 7.89 -8.17 25.11
C SER A 331 8.29 -9.54 25.70
N LEU A 332 8.80 -10.45 24.88
CA LEU A 332 9.37 -11.71 25.33
C LEU A 332 10.61 -11.52 26.22
N ASN A 333 11.32 -10.39 26.03
CA ASN A 333 12.48 -10.01 26.86
C ASN A 333 12.09 -9.38 28.22
N GLN A 334 10.80 -9.26 28.51
CA GLN A 334 10.34 -8.76 29.79
C GLN A 334 10.72 -9.74 30.89
N THR A 335 11.37 -9.23 31.96
CA THR A 335 11.73 -10.04 33.13
C THR A 335 10.49 -10.43 33.91
N THR A 336 10.42 -11.69 34.34
CA THR A 336 9.30 -12.25 35.09
C THR A 336 9.71 -12.42 36.56
N GLY A 337 9.09 -11.66 37.48
CA GLY A 337 9.40 -11.71 38.92
C GLY A 337 10.70 -11.00 39.34
N ASP A 338 11.25 -11.36 40.50
CA ASP A 338 12.45 -10.75 41.07
C ASP A 338 13.78 -11.32 40.50
N GLY A 339 13.71 -12.14 39.44
CA GLY A 339 14.88 -12.79 38.83
C GLY A 339 15.22 -12.21 37.45
N ASP A 340 16.42 -12.57 36.94
CA ASP A 340 16.89 -12.21 35.58
C ASP A 340 16.24 -13.07 34.48
N GLU A 341 15.22 -13.89 34.81
CA GLU A 341 14.56 -14.74 33.84
C GLU A 341 13.58 -13.94 32.98
N THR A 342 13.76 -14.05 31.66
CA THR A 342 12.87 -13.43 30.67
C THR A 342 11.64 -14.28 30.42
N LEU A 343 10.54 -13.66 29.96
CA LEU A 343 9.30 -14.36 29.59
C LEU A 343 9.56 -15.45 28.54
N GLU A 344 10.50 -15.23 27.63
CA GLU A 344 10.92 -16.20 26.61
C GLU A 344 11.42 -17.51 27.23
N ASN A 345 12.20 -17.43 28.34
CA ASN A 345 12.75 -18.62 29.03
C ASN A 345 11.70 -19.41 29.82
N VAL A 346 10.61 -18.72 30.22
CA VAL A 346 9.52 -19.33 31.01
C VAL A 346 8.44 -19.94 30.10
N MET A 347 8.33 -19.45 28.87
CA MET A 347 7.34 -19.99 27.93
C MET A 347 7.71 -21.43 27.53
N PRO A 348 6.79 -22.40 27.71
CA PRO A 348 7.01 -23.74 27.22
C PRO A 348 7.17 -23.72 25.70
N GLY A 349 8.26 -24.30 25.21
CA GLY A 349 8.40 -24.55 23.77
C GLY A 349 7.28 -25.47 23.29
N GLU A 350 6.86 -25.33 22.03
CA GLU A 350 6.13 -26.43 21.41
C GLU A 350 7.03 -27.66 21.47
N GLU A 351 6.69 -28.61 22.30
CA GLU A 351 7.32 -29.95 22.29
C GLU A 351 7.01 -30.52 20.89
N GLY A 352 7.87 -30.24 19.94
CA GLY A 352 7.86 -30.92 18.66
C GLY A 352 7.93 -32.42 18.95
N ILE A 353 7.07 -33.22 18.35
CA ILE A 353 7.13 -34.68 18.39
C ILE A 353 8.59 -35.07 18.22
N SER A 354 9.21 -35.64 19.27
CA SER A 354 10.62 -35.98 19.22
C SER A 354 10.84 -36.91 18.01
N LEU A 355 12.00 -36.85 17.37
CA LEU A 355 12.31 -37.69 16.20
C LEU A 355 11.99 -39.17 16.53
N ARG A 356 12.22 -39.56 17.79
CA ARG A 356 11.95 -40.90 18.30
C ARG A 356 10.45 -41.21 18.38
N GLU A 357 9.63 -40.30 18.87
CA GLU A 357 8.16 -40.43 18.89
C GLU A 357 7.60 -40.42 17.44
N GLY A 358 8.18 -39.65 16.55
CA GLY A 358 7.84 -39.66 15.13
C GLY A 358 8.09 -41.01 14.46
N GLU A 359 9.21 -41.68 14.80
CA GLU A 359 9.53 -43.03 14.31
C GLU A 359 8.61 -44.11 14.91
N GLU A 360 8.34 -44.06 16.21
CA GLU A 360 7.40 -44.98 16.88
C GLU A 360 5.98 -44.84 16.30
N VAL A 361 5.49 -43.62 16.07
CA VAL A 361 4.19 -43.38 15.42
C VAL A 361 4.17 -43.91 14.00
N ARG A 362 5.26 -43.76 13.25
CA ARG A 362 5.38 -44.28 11.88
C ARG A 362 5.34 -45.80 11.83
N GLU A 363 6.11 -46.48 12.70
CA GLU A 363 6.07 -47.94 12.82
C GLU A 363 4.68 -48.48 13.25
N ALA A 364 4.03 -47.77 14.17
CA ALA A 364 2.67 -48.08 14.58
C ALA A 364 1.67 -47.96 13.40
N ILE A 365 1.77 -46.89 12.62
CA ILE A 365 0.94 -46.69 11.40
C ILE A 365 1.21 -47.82 10.39
N GLU A 366 2.46 -48.14 10.11
CA GLU A 366 2.80 -49.23 9.17
C GLU A 366 2.26 -50.59 9.66
N THR A 367 2.30 -50.85 10.93
CA THR A 367 1.75 -52.06 11.52
C THR A 367 0.22 -52.15 11.40
N LEU A 368 -0.46 -51.01 11.59
CA LEU A 368 -1.91 -50.89 11.39
C LEU A 368 -2.32 -51.08 9.93
N LEU A 369 -1.56 -50.52 9.01
CA LEU A 369 -1.81 -50.63 7.58
C LEU A 369 -1.68 -52.07 7.07
N LYS A 370 -0.80 -52.90 7.68
CA LYS A 370 -0.65 -54.34 7.33
C LYS A 370 -1.94 -55.14 7.51
N ASN A 371 -2.88 -54.66 8.33
CA ASN A 371 -4.17 -55.36 8.55
C ASN A 371 -5.23 -55.03 7.47
N LEU A 372 -4.91 -54.21 6.48
CA LEU A 372 -5.80 -53.82 5.40
C LEU A 372 -5.48 -54.58 4.11
N ASN A 373 -6.46 -54.63 3.20
CA ASN A 373 -6.25 -55.17 1.86
C ASN A 373 -5.26 -54.27 1.04
N PRO A 374 -4.50 -54.84 0.06
CA PRO A 374 -3.50 -54.09 -0.70
C PRO A 374 -4.06 -52.80 -1.35
N ASN A 375 -5.27 -52.84 -1.86
CA ASN A 375 -5.91 -51.67 -2.46
C ASN A 375 -6.32 -50.62 -1.40
N GLU A 376 -6.77 -51.05 -0.22
CA GLU A 376 -7.09 -50.19 0.90
C GLU A 376 -5.82 -49.51 1.44
N GLN A 377 -4.72 -50.28 1.58
CA GLN A 377 -3.41 -49.76 1.98
C GLN A 377 -2.90 -48.69 1.01
N ARG A 378 -2.92 -48.99 -0.30
CA ARG A 378 -2.43 -48.08 -1.35
C ARG A 378 -3.25 -46.80 -1.39
N THR A 379 -4.58 -46.92 -1.25
CA THR A 379 -5.47 -45.76 -1.20
C THR A 379 -5.13 -44.85 -0.02
N LEU A 380 -4.96 -45.39 1.19
CA LEU A 380 -4.62 -44.60 2.37
C LEU A 380 -3.21 -44.03 2.30
N LYS A 381 -2.22 -44.80 1.81
CA LYS A 381 -0.83 -44.30 1.63
C LYS A 381 -0.78 -43.09 0.69
N LEU A 382 -1.44 -43.16 -0.45
CA LEU A 382 -1.50 -42.04 -1.40
C LEU A 382 -2.30 -40.84 -0.87
N ARG A 383 -3.40 -41.11 -0.15
CA ARG A 383 -4.28 -40.07 0.38
C ARG A 383 -3.64 -39.28 1.51
N PHE A 384 -2.88 -39.91 2.37
CA PHE A 384 -2.23 -39.31 3.53
C PHE A 384 -0.74 -39.05 3.32
N GLY A 385 -0.20 -39.38 2.15
CA GLY A 385 1.21 -39.13 1.83
C GLY A 385 2.21 -40.01 2.58
N ILE A 386 1.85 -41.24 2.95
CA ILE A 386 2.71 -42.15 3.72
C ILE A 386 3.54 -43.02 2.75
N PRO A 387 4.88 -43.07 2.86
CA PRO A 387 5.78 -42.43 3.82
C PRO A 387 6.34 -41.06 3.37
N ASN A 388 6.09 -40.60 2.14
CA ASN A 388 6.86 -39.54 1.46
C ASN A 388 6.31 -38.12 1.69
N GLY A 389 5.24 -37.92 2.48
CA GLY A 389 4.62 -36.64 2.72
C GLY A 389 3.81 -36.05 1.53
N ILE A 390 3.77 -36.75 0.40
CA ILE A 390 3.08 -36.25 -0.82
C ILE A 390 1.62 -36.75 -0.81
N VAL A 391 0.68 -35.84 -0.58
CA VAL A 391 -0.75 -36.13 -0.56
C VAL A 391 -1.31 -36.04 -1.97
N SER A 392 -1.95 -37.12 -2.44
CA SER A 392 -2.57 -37.23 -3.75
C SER A 392 -4.06 -36.85 -3.72
N ALA A 393 -4.56 -36.21 -4.75
CA ALA A 393 -5.98 -35.93 -4.90
C ALA A 393 -6.78 -37.20 -5.21
N ILE A 394 -8.06 -37.25 -4.81
CA ILE A 394 -8.94 -38.41 -5.04
C ILE A 394 -9.02 -38.78 -6.52
N SER A 395 -8.95 -37.77 -7.41
CA SER A 395 -8.92 -37.98 -8.85
C SER A 395 -7.67 -38.71 -9.35
N GLU A 396 -6.53 -38.39 -8.79
CA GLU A 396 -5.23 -39.01 -9.10
C GLU A 396 -5.16 -40.45 -8.60
N ILE A 397 -5.63 -40.69 -7.37
CA ILE A 397 -5.75 -42.00 -6.79
C ILE A 397 -6.70 -42.90 -7.63
N GLY A 398 -7.80 -42.29 -8.13
CA GLY A 398 -8.72 -42.99 -8.99
C GLY A 398 -8.10 -43.40 -10.34
N ALA A 399 -7.27 -42.51 -10.91
CA ALA A 399 -6.53 -42.77 -12.15
C ALA A 399 -5.45 -43.87 -11.94
N ASP A 400 -4.69 -43.81 -10.83
CA ASP A 400 -3.65 -44.78 -10.50
C ASP A 400 -4.22 -46.20 -10.26
N LEU A 401 -5.35 -46.30 -9.56
CA LEU A 401 -6.03 -47.53 -9.27
C LEU A 401 -7.03 -47.98 -10.36
N ARG A 402 -7.25 -47.18 -11.40
CA ARG A 402 -8.22 -47.39 -12.48
C ARG A 402 -9.65 -47.61 -11.98
N ILE A 403 -10.08 -46.81 -11.01
CA ILE A 403 -11.41 -46.82 -10.41
C ILE A 403 -12.03 -45.41 -10.38
N THR A 404 -13.34 -45.35 -10.20
CA THR A 404 -14.06 -44.08 -10.10
C THR A 404 -13.76 -43.34 -8.78
N ARG A 405 -13.89 -41.99 -8.77
CA ARG A 405 -13.71 -41.17 -7.55
C ARG A 405 -14.57 -41.63 -6.39
N ASP A 406 -15.83 -42.01 -6.67
CA ASP A 406 -16.74 -42.45 -5.63
C ASP A 406 -16.31 -43.80 -5.05
N ARG A 407 -15.70 -44.65 -5.89
CA ARG A 407 -15.15 -45.95 -5.42
C ARG A 407 -13.92 -45.73 -4.52
N VAL A 408 -13.07 -44.73 -4.82
CA VAL A 408 -11.96 -44.35 -3.92
C VAL A 408 -12.49 -43.91 -2.56
N ARG A 409 -13.53 -43.06 -2.51
CA ARG A 409 -14.16 -42.64 -1.24
C ARG A 409 -14.76 -43.82 -0.45
N GLN A 410 -15.40 -44.75 -1.14
CA GLN A 410 -15.92 -45.95 -0.48
C GLN A 410 -14.81 -46.82 0.11
N ILE A 411 -13.70 -47.02 -0.61
CA ILE A 411 -12.54 -47.77 -0.13
C ILE A 411 -11.91 -47.04 1.05
N GLU A 412 -11.70 -45.73 0.99
CA GLU A 412 -11.18 -44.88 2.06
C GLU A 412 -12.05 -45.04 3.34
N ALA A 413 -13.36 -44.83 3.22
CA ALA A 413 -14.29 -44.94 4.34
C ALA A 413 -14.28 -46.33 4.97
N LYS A 414 -14.26 -47.39 4.14
CA LYS A 414 -14.21 -48.79 4.60
C LYS A 414 -12.89 -49.12 5.29
N ALA A 415 -11.77 -48.61 4.75
CA ALA A 415 -10.45 -48.82 5.34
C ALA A 415 -10.32 -48.13 6.71
N VAL A 416 -10.80 -46.86 6.80
CA VAL A 416 -10.81 -46.11 8.07
C VAL A 416 -11.73 -46.79 9.11
N ALA A 417 -12.91 -47.32 8.70
CA ALA A 417 -13.80 -48.02 9.60
C ALA A 417 -13.14 -49.27 10.16
N LYS A 418 -12.48 -50.09 9.30
CA LYS A 418 -11.73 -51.29 9.76
C LYS A 418 -10.61 -50.95 10.73
N LEU A 419 -9.88 -49.86 10.51
CA LEU A 419 -8.83 -49.41 11.43
C LEU A 419 -9.41 -48.96 12.78
N ARG A 420 -10.59 -48.33 12.80
CA ARG A 420 -11.26 -47.89 14.03
C ARG A 420 -11.74 -49.07 14.87
N GLU A 421 -12.17 -50.15 14.26
CA GLU A 421 -12.64 -51.37 14.93
C GLU A 421 -11.50 -52.23 15.46
N SER A 422 -10.26 -52.00 15.00
CA SER A 422 -9.12 -52.80 15.41
C SER A 422 -8.78 -52.54 16.90
N HIS A 423 -8.74 -53.60 17.69
CA HIS A 423 -8.43 -53.56 19.13
C HIS A 423 -7.07 -52.89 19.45
N ARG A 424 -6.13 -52.86 18.48
CA ARG A 424 -4.83 -52.21 18.59
C ARG A 424 -4.92 -50.68 18.57
N VAL A 425 -5.88 -50.08 17.85
CA VAL A 425 -6.09 -48.64 17.79
C VAL A 425 -6.57 -48.13 19.15
N GLN A 426 -7.43 -48.87 19.85
CA GLN A 426 -7.92 -48.47 21.16
C GLN A 426 -6.79 -48.43 22.21
N THR A 427 -5.87 -49.42 22.15
CA THR A 427 -4.74 -49.53 23.09
C THR A 427 -3.68 -48.46 22.83
N GLN A 428 -3.47 -48.05 21.59
CA GLN A 428 -2.53 -46.97 21.26
C GLN A 428 -3.11 -45.57 21.52
N LYS A 429 -4.42 -45.38 21.34
CA LYS A 429 -5.09 -44.15 21.69
C LYS A 429 -4.95 -43.78 23.17
N ALA A 430 -4.94 -44.83 24.04
CA ALA A 430 -4.68 -44.65 25.46
C ALA A 430 -3.20 -44.31 25.80
N LYS A 431 -2.26 -44.53 24.87
CA LYS A 431 -0.83 -44.22 25.04
C LYS A 431 -0.45 -42.80 24.55
N TYR A 432 -1.22 -42.22 23.62
CA TYR A 432 -0.93 -40.93 22.98
C TYR A 432 -2.03 -39.85 23.20
N CYS A 433 -3.08 -40.12 23.98
CA CYS A 433 -4.02 -39.17 24.56
C CYS A 433 -3.77 -39.04 26.06
#